data_47aee4e3cf2a876b4bbba5392d1be3be
#
_entry.id   47aee4e3cf2a876b4bbba5392d1be3be
#
_cell.length_a   1.000
_cell.length_b   1.000
_cell.length_c   1.000
_cell.angle_alpha   90.00
_cell.angle_beta   90.00
_cell.angle_gamma   90.00
#
_symmetry.space_group_name_H-M   'P 1'
#
loop_
_entity.id
_entity.type
_entity.pdbx_description
1 polymer ?
#
loop_
_entity_poly.entity_id
_entity_poly.type
_entity_poly.pdbx_seq_one_letter_code
_entity_poly.pdbx_strand_id
1 'polypeptide(L)'
;CQSNSPSPGEQLLETYWDRFFMEETQALVRIPTYRPEGHPVNEHLQQAQDLLQNWATSFNDQELTHLKLRYFEWDSGVEEGSQQPPEFKVFGFRVGNGPLKLSLLTHIDVVPPGNSEWGTPDDPQKPFDPQVKPLDYQPSPDNELKELQQRWGEQDFMVAHGTIDDKGPTVTTFTVLRTLAKQFDSNPEALNGVTLELLYDTSEETKMSTPVYLKDPDTIPPNLGIVFDGMWCVRAEKGIERPIFSLARTPVATPQGLWIENLYSAENGNNPPNQIPDTATAIIKADNTETLATFCGKVKSCYEDEKLCPWVPEDERPYRRAPLNVACDQENNQATLTTAVIGVQHGSGPQENRANGANPLVSLTNFLAYLADEIPSNNDGLKLADNDFAQMTRFIRWGWGTLAFGEKHPLLLERHDNVFVEGNGTTYAITKLATEDNNLELSIDVRYAINHHINGEWDGTPGLLPGDISKFGQQGETCRDDEDIVNNDCIFQTLVNQFNEVAGTQLRLEKTKTADAPEIRNPDASPEFQKINQAFKDVMGQNCPRIAIGGGTDAKGHTQLWAAGALFDTKLGPPINFHGQNEGAPIAHLKLSAKIMYRMMCNEIKACK
;
A
#
# COMPACT_ATOMS: atom_id res chain seq x y z
N CYS A 1 -7.35 28.42 -32.42
CA CYS A 1 -7.88 28.21 -31.05
C CYS A 1 -9.37 27.95 -31.14
N GLN A 2 -9.79 26.71 -31.25
CA GLN A 2 -11.19 26.35 -31.02
C GLN A 2 -11.40 26.34 -29.51
N SER A 3 -12.18 27.25 -28.97
CA SER A 3 -12.74 27.17 -27.63
C SER A 3 -13.73 26.01 -27.64
N ASN A 4 -13.26 24.82 -27.29
CA ASN A 4 -14.14 23.68 -27.07
C ASN A 4 -14.95 23.98 -25.80
N SER A 5 -16.13 24.55 -25.96
CA SER A 5 -17.11 24.56 -24.88
C SER A 5 -17.37 23.10 -24.44
N PRO A 6 -17.44 22.81 -23.14
CA PRO A 6 -17.72 21.49 -22.67
C PRO A 6 -19.04 20.95 -23.24
N SER A 7 -19.06 19.67 -23.61
CA SER A 7 -20.27 19.02 -24.11
C SER A 7 -21.40 19.05 -23.05
N PRO A 8 -22.66 18.88 -23.43
CA PRO A 8 -23.75 18.80 -22.45
C PRO A 8 -23.54 17.75 -21.38
N GLY A 9 -22.94 16.59 -21.73
CA GLY A 9 -22.62 15.54 -20.79
C GLY A 9 -21.50 15.93 -19.83
N GLU A 10 -20.48 16.64 -20.30
CA GLU A 10 -19.41 17.16 -19.43
C GLU A 10 -19.93 18.24 -18.48
N GLN A 11 -20.87 19.10 -18.94
CA GLN A 11 -21.54 20.06 -18.08
C GLN A 11 -22.39 19.37 -17.00
N LEU A 12 -23.09 18.30 -17.37
CA LEU A 12 -23.83 17.47 -16.42
C LEU A 12 -22.90 16.80 -15.39
N LEU A 13 -21.75 16.31 -15.83
CA LEU A 13 -20.73 15.74 -14.93
C LEU A 13 -20.28 16.80 -13.89
N GLU A 14 -20.00 18.01 -14.30
CA GLU A 14 -19.62 19.07 -13.37
C GLU A 14 -20.74 19.40 -12.39
N THR A 15 -21.99 19.46 -12.87
CA THR A 15 -23.17 19.69 -12.01
C THR A 15 -23.30 18.60 -10.95
N TYR A 16 -23.14 17.34 -11.33
CA TYR A 16 -23.22 16.21 -10.38
C TYR A 16 -22.00 16.11 -9.49
N TRP A 17 -20.81 16.48 -9.98
CA TRP A 17 -19.64 16.60 -9.16
C TRP A 17 -19.85 17.57 -7.99
N ASP A 18 -20.30 18.77 -8.30
CA ASP A 18 -20.55 19.81 -7.30
C ASP A 18 -21.68 19.42 -6.33
N ARG A 19 -22.66 18.67 -6.81
CA ARG A 19 -23.78 18.23 -5.99
C ARG A 19 -23.45 17.06 -5.06
N PHE A 20 -22.65 16.09 -5.49
CA PHE A 20 -22.53 14.82 -4.80
C PHE A 20 -21.16 14.56 -4.20
N PHE A 21 -20.08 14.91 -4.89
CA PHE A 21 -18.75 14.38 -4.56
C PHE A 21 -18.34 14.66 -3.12
N MET A 22 -18.39 15.91 -2.69
CA MET A 22 -17.86 16.32 -1.38
C MET A 22 -18.66 15.67 -0.24
N GLU A 23 -19.95 15.79 -0.26
CA GLU A 23 -20.83 15.29 0.79
C GLU A 23 -20.80 13.75 0.89
N GLU A 24 -20.88 13.08 -0.24
CA GLU A 24 -20.89 11.63 -0.30
C GLU A 24 -19.54 11.03 0.06
N THR A 25 -18.43 11.62 -0.38
CA THR A 25 -17.09 11.16 0.00
C THR A 25 -16.89 11.31 1.51
N GLN A 26 -17.27 12.45 2.09
CA GLN A 26 -17.20 12.62 3.54
C GLN A 26 -18.05 11.61 4.29
N ALA A 27 -19.26 11.32 3.82
CA ALA A 27 -20.13 10.33 4.44
C ALA A 27 -19.54 8.91 4.39
N LEU A 28 -18.98 8.52 3.24
CA LEU A 28 -18.38 7.21 3.06
C LEU A 28 -17.09 7.05 3.88
N VAL A 29 -16.27 8.09 3.95
CA VAL A 29 -15.01 8.09 4.71
C VAL A 29 -15.26 7.90 6.21
N ARG A 30 -16.35 8.45 6.75
CA ARG A 30 -16.69 8.29 8.17
C ARG A 30 -17.01 6.86 8.60
N ILE A 31 -17.21 5.95 7.66
CA ILE A 31 -17.41 4.52 7.95
C ILE A 31 -16.04 3.82 7.98
N PRO A 32 -15.58 3.32 9.13
CA PRO A 32 -14.25 2.70 9.27
C PRO A 32 -14.24 1.26 8.73
N THR A 33 -14.07 1.12 7.43
CA THR A 33 -14.20 -0.14 6.70
C THR A 33 -12.92 -1.00 6.69
N TYR A 34 -12.10 -0.94 7.71
CA TYR A 34 -10.95 -1.85 7.83
C TYR A 34 -11.38 -3.22 8.37
N ARG A 35 -10.69 -4.25 7.91
CA ARG A 35 -10.85 -5.61 8.39
C ARG A 35 -9.81 -5.90 9.45
N PRO A 36 -10.19 -6.30 10.67
CA PRO A 36 -9.28 -6.95 11.57
C PRO A 36 -8.72 -8.21 10.90
N GLU A 37 -7.46 -8.52 11.12
CA GLU A 37 -6.80 -9.67 10.53
C GLU A 37 -7.61 -10.96 10.78
N GLY A 38 -7.87 -11.73 9.72
CA GLY A 38 -8.63 -12.98 9.78
C GLY A 38 -10.15 -12.85 9.83
N HIS A 39 -10.71 -11.65 9.75
CA HIS A 39 -12.16 -11.46 9.74
C HIS A 39 -12.69 -11.11 8.35
N PRO A 40 -13.73 -11.83 7.89
CA PRO A 40 -14.45 -11.52 6.66
C PRO A 40 -15.27 -10.22 6.76
N VAL A 41 -16.20 -10.01 5.84
CA VAL A 41 -17.07 -8.82 5.80
C VAL A 41 -17.59 -8.45 7.18
N ASN A 42 -17.26 -7.27 7.67
CA ASN A 42 -17.73 -6.77 8.95
C ASN A 42 -18.92 -5.82 8.79
N GLU A 43 -19.48 -5.39 9.91
CA GLU A 43 -20.62 -4.50 9.95
C GLU A 43 -20.36 -3.17 9.22
N HIS A 44 -19.17 -2.61 9.29
CA HIS A 44 -18.84 -1.35 8.63
C HIS A 44 -18.76 -1.49 7.11
N LEU A 45 -18.26 -2.61 6.59
CA LEU A 45 -18.30 -2.89 5.15
C LEU A 45 -19.74 -3.01 4.66
N GLN A 46 -20.61 -3.65 5.44
CA GLN A 46 -22.04 -3.73 5.11
C GLN A 46 -22.70 -2.35 5.15
N GLN A 47 -22.36 -1.49 6.12
CA GLN A 47 -22.85 -0.11 6.18
C GLN A 47 -22.43 0.70 4.94
N ALA A 48 -21.19 0.59 4.50
CA ALA A 48 -20.71 1.26 3.30
C ALA A 48 -21.43 0.77 2.04
N GLN A 49 -21.63 -0.54 1.92
CA GLN A 49 -22.40 -1.13 0.83
C GLN A 49 -23.85 -0.63 0.82
N ASP A 50 -24.51 -0.63 1.96
CA ASP A 50 -25.88 -0.16 2.11
C ASP A 50 -26.02 1.33 1.78
N LEU A 51 -25.02 2.14 2.16
CA LEU A 51 -24.99 3.56 1.86
C LEU A 51 -24.94 3.81 0.34
N LEU A 52 -24.04 3.13 -0.36
CA LEU A 52 -23.94 3.21 -1.83
C LEU A 52 -25.22 2.73 -2.51
N GLN A 53 -25.81 1.66 -2.02
CA GLN A 53 -27.07 1.15 -2.56
C GLN A 53 -28.24 2.13 -2.34
N ASN A 54 -28.30 2.77 -1.17
CA ASN A 54 -29.30 3.79 -0.87
C ASN A 54 -29.14 5.02 -1.78
N TRP A 55 -27.92 5.45 -2.04
CA TRP A 55 -27.67 6.55 -3.00
C TRP A 55 -28.11 6.19 -4.42
N ALA A 56 -27.85 4.97 -4.86
CA ALA A 56 -28.29 4.50 -6.17
C ALA A 56 -29.82 4.45 -6.27
N THR A 57 -30.50 3.95 -5.22
CA THR A 57 -31.97 3.90 -5.16
C THR A 57 -32.57 5.32 -5.20
N SER A 58 -32.06 6.22 -4.40
CA SER A 58 -32.51 7.62 -4.39
C SER A 58 -32.30 8.29 -5.74
N PHE A 59 -31.16 8.07 -6.38
CA PHE A 59 -30.88 8.61 -7.71
C PHE A 59 -31.83 8.04 -8.76
N ASN A 60 -32.10 6.72 -8.72
CA ASN A 60 -33.06 6.09 -9.61
C ASN A 60 -34.46 6.71 -9.49
N ASP A 61 -34.89 6.98 -8.24
CA ASP A 61 -36.24 7.47 -7.97
C ASP A 61 -36.41 8.97 -8.31
N GLN A 62 -35.35 9.75 -8.10
CA GLN A 62 -35.41 11.21 -8.24
C GLN A 62 -34.98 11.72 -9.62
N GLU A 63 -34.02 11.06 -10.26
CA GLU A 63 -33.35 11.57 -11.45
C GLU A 63 -33.63 10.77 -12.72
N LEU A 64 -33.97 9.49 -12.63
CA LEU A 64 -34.13 8.61 -13.78
C LEU A 64 -35.60 8.24 -14.02
N THR A 65 -35.98 8.16 -15.29
CA THR A 65 -37.33 7.76 -15.72
C THR A 65 -37.32 6.40 -16.43
N HIS A 66 -36.34 6.16 -17.28
CA HIS A 66 -36.27 4.99 -18.16
C HIS A 66 -35.12 4.04 -17.84
N LEU A 67 -33.98 4.60 -17.48
CA LEU A 67 -32.82 3.82 -17.05
C LEU A 67 -32.81 3.63 -15.54
N LYS A 68 -32.04 2.65 -15.08
CA LYS A 68 -31.81 2.41 -13.65
C LYS A 68 -30.38 1.95 -13.42
N LEU A 69 -29.81 2.40 -12.32
CA LEU A 69 -28.62 1.81 -11.72
C LEU A 69 -29.07 0.50 -11.07
N ARG A 70 -28.77 -0.63 -11.69
CA ARG A 70 -29.16 -1.96 -11.19
C ARG A 70 -28.05 -2.48 -10.29
N TYR A 71 -28.41 -2.72 -9.04
CA TYR A 71 -27.52 -3.34 -8.07
C TYR A 71 -27.25 -4.81 -8.42
N PHE A 72 -26.02 -5.24 -8.21
CA PHE A 72 -25.64 -6.65 -8.21
C PHE A 72 -24.60 -6.91 -7.12
N GLU A 73 -24.53 -8.14 -6.67
CA GLU A 73 -23.47 -8.62 -5.79
C GLU A 73 -23.09 -10.05 -6.15
N TRP A 74 -21.88 -10.39 -5.81
CA TRP A 74 -21.33 -11.72 -5.88
C TRP A 74 -20.52 -12.00 -4.62
N ASP A 75 -20.58 -13.22 -4.14
CA ASP A 75 -19.72 -13.70 -3.07
C ASP A 75 -19.26 -15.13 -3.33
N SER A 76 -18.20 -15.55 -2.62
CA SER A 76 -17.60 -16.89 -2.77
C SER A 76 -18.42 -18.02 -2.14
N GLY A 77 -19.58 -17.71 -1.58
CA GLY A 77 -20.39 -18.64 -0.80
C GLY A 77 -19.85 -18.82 0.62
N VAL A 78 -20.68 -19.43 1.45
CA VAL A 78 -20.36 -19.77 2.83
C VAL A 78 -20.15 -21.29 2.90
N GLU A 79 -19.09 -21.75 3.57
CA GLU A 79 -18.89 -23.18 3.79
C GLU A 79 -20.08 -23.80 4.52
N GLU A 80 -20.48 -24.99 4.07
CA GLU A 80 -21.63 -25.70 4.65
C GLU A 80 -21.46 -25.91 6.16
N GLY A 81 -22.38 -25.38 6.96
CA GLY A 81 -22.31 -25.41 8.42
C GLY A 81 -21.52 -24.29 9.08
N SER A 82 -20.89 -23.40 8.32
CA SER A 82 -20.21 -22.21 8.84
C SER A 82 -21.21 -21.09 9.11
N GLN A 83 -21.01 -20.36 10.21
CA GLN A 83 -21.70 -19.09 10.49
C GLN A 83 -20.86 -17.86 10.06
N GLN A 84 -19.69 -18.11 9.48
CA GLN A 84 -18.81 -17.04 9.01
C GLN A 84 -19.36 -16.47 7.70
N PRO A 85 -19.30 -15.13 7.50
CA PRO A 85 -19.65 -14.54 6.23
C PRO A 85 -18.67 -14.97 5.13
N PRO A 86 -19.02 -14.82 3.84
CA PRO A 86 -18.17 -15.21 2.74
C PRO A 86 -16.81 -14.49 2.79
N GLU A 87 -15.75 -15.19 2.44
CA GLU A 87 -14.39 -14.65 2.44
C GLU A 87 -14.19 -13.56 1.39
N PHE A 88 -14.77 -13.77 0.21
CA PHE A 88 -14.68 -12.87 -0.94
C PHE A 88 -16.04 -12.34 -1.32
N LYS A 89 -16.13 -11.05 -1.53
CA LYS A 89 -17.36 -10.38 -1.95
C LYS A 89 -17.04 -9.16 -2.80
N VAL A 90 -17.77 -9.00 -3.89
CA VAL A 90 -17.83 -7.79 -4.69
C VAL A 90 -19.29 -7.39 -4.90
N PHE A 91 -19.53 -6.12 -5.13
CA PHE A 91 -20.84 -5.60 -5.49
C PHE A 91 -20.68 -4.41 -6.43
N GLY A 92 -21.76 -3.95 -6.99
CA GLY A 92 -21.70 -2.79 -7.87
C GLY A 92 -23.02 -2.45 -8.50
N PHE A 93 -22.93 -1.67 -9.57
CA PHE A 93 -24.08 -1.17 -10.32
C PHE A 93 -23.84 -1.30 -11.81
N ARG A 94 -24.92 -1.59 -12.54
CA ARG A 94 -24.92 -1.68 -14.00
C ARG A 94 -26.02 -0.83 -14.61
N VAL A 95 -25.70 -0.20 -15.75
CA VAL A 95 -26.64 0.51 -16.61
C VAL A 95 -26.50 -0.04 -18.03
N GLY A 96 -27.62 -0.30 -18.70
CA GLY A 96 -27.58 -1.02 -19.97
C GLY A 96 -27.47 -2.54 -19.78
N ASN A 97 -27.55 -3.31 -20.85
CA ASN A 97 -27.51 -4.78 -20.81
C ASN A 97 -26.85 -5.40 -22.06
N GLY A 98 -26.05 -4.62 -22.76
CA GLY A 98 -25.37 -5.07 -23.98
C GLY A 98 -24.12 -5.90 -23.69
N PRO A 99 -23.59 -6.58 -24.71
CA PRO A 99 -22.42 -7.44 -24.59
C PRO A 99 -21.10 -6.68 -24.41
N LEU A 100 -21.02 -5.42 -24.84
CA LEU A 100 -19.84 -4.61 -24.61
C LEU A 100 -19.89 -4.04 -23.18
N LYS A 101 -19.13 -4.65 -22.27
CA LYS A 101 -19.07 -4.25 -20.87
C LYS A 101 -17.87 -3.32 -20.63
N LEU A 102 -18.16 -2.12 -20.17
CA LEU A 102 -17.18 -1.11 -19.78
C LEU A 102 -17.26 -0.93 -18.27
N SER A 103 -16.16 -1.13 -17.57
CA SER A 103 -16.17 -1.18 -16.10
C SER A 103 -15.21 -0.17 -15.48
N LEU A 104 -15.63 0.42 -14.36
CA LEU A 104 -14.79 1.18 -13.46
C LEU A 104 -14.74 0.42 -12.12
N LEU A 105 -13.54 0.11 -11.66
CA LEU A 105 -13.30 -0.71 -10.50
C LEU A 105 -12.61 0.10 -9.41
N THR A 106 -13.11 0.00 -8.18
CA THR A 106 -12.53 0.58 -6.97
C THR A 106 -12.71 -0.39 -5.81
N HIS A 107 -12.21 -0.05 -4.63
CA HIS A 107 -12.46 -0.82 -3.42
C HIS A 107 -12.98 0.07 -2.29
N ILE A 108 -13.68 -0.54 -1.34
CA ILE A 108 -14.30 0.19 -0.22
C ILE A 108 -13.67 -0.13 1.12
N ASP A 109 -12.87 -1.20 1.21
CA ASP A 109 -12.11 -1.49 2.41
C ASP A 109 -10.87 -0.59 2.51
N VAL A 110 -10.37 -0.46 3.72
CA VAL A 110 -9.15 0.30 4.02
C VAL A 110 -8.29 -0.53 4.97
N VAL A 111 -6.99 -0.21 5.03
CA VAL A 111 -6.11 -0.78 6.05
C VAL A 111 -6.46 -0.23 7.43
N PRO A 112 -6.16 -0.95 8.54
CA PRO A 112 -6.30 -0.38 9.87
C PRO A 112 -5.47 0.90 10.01
N PRO A 113 -6.00 1.97 10.65
CA PRO A 113 -5.21 3.16 10.96
C PRO A 113 -4.14 2.84 12.00
N GLY A 114 -2.99 3.54 11.96
CA GLY A 114 -1.95 3.39 12.96
C GLY A 114 -2.37 3.88 14.35
N ASN A 115 -1.59 3.52 15.37
CA ASN A 115 -1.86 3.81 16.79
C ASN A 115 -1.23 5.11 17.31
N SER A 116 -0.71 5.97 16.42
CA SER A 116 -0.09 7.23 16.79
C SER A 116 -1.13 8.34 17.02
N GLU A 117 -0.73 9.60 16.94
CA GLU A 117 -1.60 10.78 17.06
C GLU A 117 -2.79 10.80 16.10
N TRP A 118 -2.77 9.97 15.07
CA TRP A 118 -3.84 9.82 14.08
C TRP A 118 -5.12 9.24 14.68
N GLY A 119 -5.00 8.18 15.48
CA GLY A 119 -6.08 7.60 16.23
C GLY A 119 -5.60 7.19 17.61
N THR A 120 -6.32 7.56 18.65
CA THR A 120 -6.06 7.13 20.01
C THR A 120 -7.14 6.17 20.46
N PRO A 121 -6.90 5.32 21.48
CA PRO A 121 -7.97 4.54 22.09
C PRO A 121 -9.15 5.38 22.55
N ASP A 122 -8.90 6.64 22.89
CA ASP A 122 -9.92 7.58 23.35
C ASP A 122 -10.72 8.21 22.19
N ASP A 123 -10.17 8.22 20.97
CA ASP A 123 -10.82 8.76 19.78
C ASP A 123 -10.51 7.91 18.54
N PRO A 124 -11.06 6.70 18.45
CA PRO A 124 -10.84 5.81 17.30
C PRO A 124 -11.49 6.31 16.01
N GLN A 125 -12.38 7.28 16.09
CA GLN A 125 -13.06 7.87 14.94
C GLN A 125 -12.23 8.97 14.26
N LYS A 126 -11.27 9.55 14.92
CA LYS A 126 -10.46 10.69 14.44
C LYS A 126 -9.83 10.45 13.04
N PRO A 127 -9.25 9.29 12.72
CA PRO A 127 -8.72 9.04 11.38
C PRO A 127 -9.78 9.12 10.27
N PHE A 128 -11.03 8.85 10.61
CA PHE A 128 -12.17 8.79 9.69
C PHE A 128 -13.05 10.06 9.74
N ASP A 129 -12.55 11.16 10.30
CA ASP A 129 -13.22 12.45 10.29
C ASP A 129 -12.61 13.36 9.20
N PRO A 130 -13.25 13.45 8.02
CA PRO A 130 -12.66 14.13 6.88
C PRO A 130 -12.63 15.65 7.08
N GLN A 131 -11.45 16.23 6.84
CA GLN A 131 -11.20 17.65 6.87
C GLN A 131 -10.80 18.13 5.47
N VAL A 132 -11.43 19.19 4.98
CA VAL A 132 -11.01 19.85 3.74
C VAL A 132 -9.99 20.93 4.07
N LYS A 133 -8.81 20.82 3.49
CA LYS A 133 -7.69 21.74 3.72
C LYS A 133 -7.20 22.32 2.40
N PRO A 134 -7.04 23.66 2.31
CA PRO A 134 -6.34 24.27 1.18
C PRO A 134 -4.86 23.88 1.26
N LEU A 135 -4.23 23.71 0.10
CA LEU A 135 -2.82 23.40 0.01
C LEU A 135 -2.11 24.41 -0.88
N ASP A 136 -1.05 24.98 -0.33
CA ASP A 136 -0.12 25.81 -1.09
C ASP A 136 0.68 24.90 -2.02
N TYR A 137 0.24 24.83 -3.26
CA TYR A 137 0.87 24.03 -4.29
C TYR A 137 1.98 24.81 -5.00
N GLN A 138 3.21 24.31 -4.92
CA GLN A 138 4.35 24.88 -5.61
C GLN A 138 4.71 24.02 -6.83
N PRO A 139 4.50 24.50 -8.05
CA PRO A 139 4.84 23.75 -9.25
C PRO A 139 6.35 23.50 -9.36
N SER A 140 6.74 22.27 -9.72
CA SER A 140 8.13 21.96 -10.01
C SER A 140 8.54 22.49 -11.39
N PRO A 141 9.66 23.22 -11.52
CA PRO A 141 10.12 23.72 -12.81
C PRO A 141 10.56 22.62 -13.78
N ASP A 142 10.92 21.44 -13.26
CA ASP A 142 11.45 20.32 -14.05
C ASP A 142 10.37 19.31 -14.44
N ASN A 143 9.09 19.64 -14.22
CA ASN A 143 7.99 18.71 -14.41
C ASN A 143 7.47 18.76 -15.85
N GLU A 144 7.35 17.60 -16.50
CA GLU A 144 6.75 17.46 -17.84
C GLU A 144 5.28 17.87 -17.89
N LEU A 145 4.59 17.81 -16.73
CA LEU A 145 3.19 18.19 -16.60
C LEU A 145 2.98 19.64 -16.13
N LYS A 146 3.96 20.51 -16.31
CA LYS A 146 3.92 21.91 -15.85
C LYS A 146 2.67 22.67 -16.31
N GLU A 147 2.23 22.44 -17.54
CA GLU A 147 1.00 23.07 -18.06
C GLU A 147 -0.26 22.59 -17.33
N LEU A 148 -0.27 21.34 -16.91
CA LEU A 148 -1.36 20.77 -16.11
C LEU A 148 -1.37 21.37 -14.70
N GLN A 149 -0.20 21.57 -14.12
CA GLN A 149 -0.06 22.22 -12.82
C GLN A 149 -0.67 23.62 -12.82
N GLN A 150 -0.46 24.38 -13.88
CA GLN A 150 -1.02 25.72 -14.03
C GLN A 150 -2.55 25.72 -14.13
N ARG A 151 -3.16 24.62 -14.58
CA ARG A 151 -4.62 24.47 -14.68
C ARG A 151 -5.29 24.16 -13.33
N TRP A 152 -4.53 23.61 -12.38
CA TRP A 152 -5.10 23.13 -11.13
C TRP A 152 -5.31 24.22 -10.09
N GLY A 153 -4.60 25.36 -10.18
CA GLY A 153 -4.74 26.47 -9.25
C GLY A 153 -4.51 26.11 -7.78
N GLU A 154 -5.15 26.81 -6.89
CA GLU A 154 -5.23 26.43 -5.47
C GLU A 154 -6.08 25.16 -5.34
N GLN A 155 -5.53 24.13 -4.70
CA GLN A 155 -6.20 22.85 -4.56
C GLN A 155 -6.61 22.61 -3.12
N ASP A 156 -7.85 22.16 -2.99
CA ASP A 156 -8.31 21.60 -1.74
C ASP A 156 -8.02 20.11 -1.66
N PHE A 157 -7.61 19.67 -0.48
CA PHE A 157 -7.44 18.27 -0.12
C PHE A 157 -8.48 17.86 0.89
N MET A 158 -9.03 16.67 0.70
CA MET A 158 -9.77 16.01 1.74
C MET A 158 -8.81 15.10 2.50
N VAL A 159 -8.61 15.38 3.77
CA VAL A 159 -7.67 14.67 4.63
C VAL A 159 -8.45 13.78 5.61
N ALA A 160 -8.35 12.49 5.43
CA ALA A 160 -8.79 11.43 6.35
C ALA A 160 -8.32 10.08 5.81
N HIS A 161 -8.34 9.06 6.66
CA HIS A 161 -7.98 7.69 6.27
C HIS A 161 -8.99 7.12 5.27
N GLY A 162 -8.47 6.59 4.16
CA GLY A 162 -9.29 6.05 3.07
C GLY A 162 -9.83 7.09 2.08
N THR A 163 -9.42 8.36 2.16
CA THR A 163 -9.89 9.40 1.22
C THR A 163 -9.41 9.18 -0.19
N ILE A 164 -8.13 8.82 -0.37
CA ILE A 164 -7.56 8.51 -1.68
C ILE A 164 -7.54 7.01 -1.97
N ASP A 165 -7.46 6.21 -0.95
CA ASP A 165 -7.32 4.75 -1.02
C ASP A 165 -8.47 4.06 -0.26
N ASP A 166 -9.67 3.89 -0.86
CA ASP A 166 -10.06 4.20 -2.26
C ASP A 166 -11.47 4.83 -2.30
N LYS A 167 -11.93 5.48 -1.21
CA LYS A 167 -13.31 5.99 -1.08
C LYS A 167 -13.59 7.24 -1.91
N GLY A 168 -12.62 8.16 -2.03
CA GLY A 168 -12.73 9.29 -2.96
C GLY A 168 -12.87 8.81 -4.41
N PRO A 169 -11.99 7.91 -4.87
CA PRO A 169 -12.14 7.23 -6.15
C PRO A 169 -13.48 6.49 -6.31
N THR A 170 -13.97 5.82 -5.27
CA THR A 170 -15.29 5.15 -5.29
C THR A 170 -16.42 6.11 -5.61
N VAL A 171 -16.50 7.26 -4.93
CA VAL A 171 -17.54 8.28 -5.20
C VAL A 171 -17.32 8.95 -6.56
N THR A 172 -16.08 9.10 -6.98
CA THR A 172 -15.74 9.63 -8.32
C THR A 172 -16.32 8.76 -9.43
N THR A 173 -16.08 7.46 -9.39
CA THR A 173 -16.62 6.51 -10.38
C THR A 173 -18.15 6.43 -10.34
N PHE A 174 -18.72 6.52 -9.16
CA PHE A 174 -20.17 6.55 -8.97
C PHE A 174 -20.80 7.80 -9.60
N THR A 175 -20.13 8.94 -9.47
CA THR A 175 -20.58 10.20 -10.12
C THR A 175 -20.51 10.10 -11.64
N VAL A 176 -19.50 9.45 -12.20
CA VAL A 176 -19.39 9.20 -13.65
C VAL A 176 -20.56 8.33 -14.15
N LEU A 177 -20.87 7.24 -13.46
CA LEU A 177 -21.98 6.36 -13.87
C LEU A 177 -23.33 7.06 -13.79
N ARG A 178 -23.60 7.83 -12.74
CA ARG A 178 -24.82 8.64 -12.61
C ARG A 178 -24.96 9.64 -13.73
N THR A 179 -23.89 10.29 -14.10
CA THR A 179 -23.87 11.24 -15.21
C THR A 179 -24.26 10.59 -16.52
N LEU A 180 -23.65 9.44 -16.85
CA LEU A 180 -23.95 8.70 -18.08
C LEU A 180 -25.39 8.15 -18.07
N ALA A 181 -25.85 7.63 -16.94
CA ALA A 181 -27.22 7.17 -16.81
C ALA A 181 -28.23 8.31 -17.06
N LYS A 182 -28.01 9.47 -16.48
CA LYS A 182 -28.88 10.65 -16.69
C LYS A 182 -28.81 11.17 -18.11
N GLN A 183 -27.63 11.23 -18.68
CA GLN A 183 -27.43 11.71 -20.08
C GLN A 183 -28.24 10.88 -21.07
N PHE A 184 -28.30 9.57 -20.89
CA PHE A 184 -29.00 8.67 -21.80
C PHE A 184 -30.40 8.27 -21.33
N ASP A 185 -30.89 8.77 -20.21
CA ASP A 185 -32.20 8.41 -19.68
C ASP A 185 -33.36 8.76 -20.64
N SER A 186 -33.25 9.87 -21.36
CA SER A 186 -34.25 10.27 -22.39
C SER A 186 -34.09 9.50 -23.71
N ASN A 187 -32.97 8.81 -23.92
CA ASN A 187 -32.70 8.00 -25.09
C ASN A 187 -31.96 6.69 -24.68
N PRO A 188 -32.65 5.76 -24.00
CA PRO A 188 -32.03 4.53 -23.51
C PRO A 188 -31.46 3.65 -24.62
N GLU A 189 -31.95 3.78 -25.85
CA GLU A 189 -31.46 3.01 -26.99
C GLU A 189 -30.01 3.35 -27.35
N ALA A 190 -29.50 4.48 -26.89
CA ALA A 190 -28.08 4.85 -27.04
C ALA A 190 -27.14 3.84 -26.34
N LEU A 191 -27.64 3.12 -25.34
CA LEU A 191 -26.91 2.07 -24.65
C LEU A 191 -27.21 0.64 -25.18
N ASN A 192 -27.90 0.53 -26.30
CA ASN A 192 -28.09 -0.77 -26.93
C ASN A 192 -26.72 -1.36 -27.31
N GLY A 193 -26.45 -2.57 -26.86
CA GLY A 193 -25.16 -3.22 -27.06
C GLY A 193 -24.08 -2.88 -26.04
N VAL A 194 -24.35 -2.00 -25.06
CA VAL A 194 -23.38 -1.59 -24.04
C VAL A 194 -23.92 -1.85 -22.63
N THR A 195 -23.04 -2.28 -21.75
CA THR A 195 -23.24 -2.32 -20.30
C THR A 195 -22.18 -1.43 -19.66
N LEU A 196 -22.62 -0.42 -18.92
CA LEU A 196 -21.74 0.38 -18.07
C LEU A 196 -21.77 -0.22 -16.65
N GLU A 197 -20.62 -0.44 -16.07
CA GLU A 197 -20.50 -1.14 -14.78
C GLU A 197 -19.59 -0.41 -13.80
N LEU A 198 -20.02 -0.35 -12.54
CA LEU A 198 -19.14 -0.10 -11.40
C LEU A 198 -18.97 -1.42 -10.64
N LEU A 199 -17.75 -1.71 -10.25
CA LEU A 199 -17.41 -2.86 -9.42
C LEU A 199 -16.65 -2.39 -8.19
N TYR A 200 -17.09 -2.81 -7.02
CA TYR A 200 -16.47 -2.48 -5.74
C TYR A 200 -15.95 -3.74 -5.07
N ASP A 201 -14.62 -3.80 -4.85
CA ASP A 201 -13.99 -4.83 -4.05
C ASP A 201 -14.19 -4.53 -2.57
N THR A 202 -14.44 -5.56 -1.77
CA THR A 202 -14.60 -5.42 -0.32
C THR A 202 -13.37 -5.87 0.47
N SER A 203 -12.31 -6.32 -0.21
CA SER A 203 -11.13 -6.92 0.43
C SER A 203 -9.82 -6.70 -0.34
N GLU A 204 -9.72 -5.59 -1.09
CA GLU A 204 -8.52 -5.28 -1.87
C GLU A 204 -7.26 -5.25 -0.98
N GLU A 205 -7.38 -4.62 0.18
CA GLU A 205 -6.28 -4.43 1.14
C GLU A 205 -5.86 -5.71 1.89
N THR A 206 -6.57 -6.81 1.67
CA THR A 206 -6.27 -8.09 2.32
C THR A 206 -6.03 -9.22 1.31
N LYS A 207 -7.09 -9.76 0.71
CA LYS A 207 -7.00 -10.92 -0.18
C LYS A 207 -7.54 -10.69 -1.59
N MET A 208 -7.97 -9.51 -1.95
CA MET A 208 -8.55 -9.13 -3.23
C MET A 208 -9.69 -10.04 -3.70
N SER A 209 -10.92 -9.56 -3.62
CA SER A 209 -12.10 -10.32 -4.06
C SER A 209 -12.30 -10.27 -5.59
N THR A 210 -11.92 -9.17 -6.23
CA THR A 210 -12.12 -8.97 -7.67
C THR A 210 -11.47 -10.05 -8.53
N PRO A 211 -10.19 -10.45 -8.32
CA PRO A 211 -9.58 -11.53 -9.10
C PRO A 211 -10.30 -12.87 -8.95
N VAL A 212 -10.88 -13.15 -7.77
CA VAL A 212 -11.65 -14.38 -7.53
C VAL A 212 -12.98 -14.32 -8.28
N TYR A 213 -13.67 -13.18 -8.20
CA TYR A 213 -14.90 -12.92 -8.95
C TYR A 213 -14.71 -13.05 -10.47
N LEU A 214 -13.63 -12.49 -11.02
CA LEU A 214 -13.36 -12.54 -12.47
C LEU A 214 -12.98 -13.93 -12.98
N LYS A 215 -12.57 -14.84 -12.09
CA LYS A 215 -12.29 -16.24 -12.42
C LYS A 215 -13.50 -17.15 -12.28
N ASP A 216 -14.58 -16.66 -11.67
CA ASP A 216 -15.84 -17.44 -11.58
C ASP A 216 -16.39 -17.69 -12.99
N PRO A 217 -16.66 -18.97 -13.36
CA PRO A 217 -17.16 -19.34 -14.69
C PRO A 217 -18.47 -18.65 -15.10
N ASP A 218 -19.27 -18.26 -14.13
CA ASP A 218 -20.56 -17.59 -14.36
C ASP A 218 -20.42 -16.06 -14.51
N THR A 219 -19.22 -15.53 -14.27
CA THR A 219 -18.94 -14.11 -14.43
C THR A 219 -18.53 -13.78 -15.86
N ILE A 220 -19.17 -12.75 -16.41
CA ILE A 220 -18.76 -12.18 -17.69
C ILE A 220 -17.78 -11.04 -17.39
N PRO A 221 -16.47 -11.20 -17.70
CA PRO A 221 -15.49 -10.15 -17.44
C PRO A 221 -15.74 -8.91 -18.31
N PRO A 222 -15.28 -7.72 -17.91
CA PRO A 222 -15.37 -6.54 -18.74
C PRO A 222 -14.52 -6.67 -20.01
N ASN A 223 -14.95 -6.00 -21.08
CA ASN A 223 -14.18 -5.88 -22.32
C ASN A 223 -13.11 -4.79 -22.21
N LEU A 224 -13.39 -3.77 -21.39
CA LEU A 224 -12.50 -2.65 -21.09
C LEU A 224 -12.82 -2.16 -19.69
N GLY A 225 -11.80 -2.00 -18.87
CA GLY A 225 -11.98 -1.46 -17.53
C GLY A 225 -10.78 -0.68 -17.03
N ILE A 226 -11.08 0.28 -16.16
CA ILE A 226 -10.11 1.00 -15.36
C ILE A 226 -10.22 0.53 -13.91
N VAL A 227 -9.11 0.08 -13.34
CA VAL A 227 -8.95 -0.05 -11.89
C VAL A 227 -8.45 1.29 -11.39
N PHE A 228 -9.37 2.04 -10.79
CA PHE A 228 -9.18 3.43 -10.40
C PHE A 228 -8.64 3.54 -8.97
N ASP A 229 -7.41 3.07 -8.82
CA ASP A 229 -6.73 2.88 -7.54
C ASP A 229 -5.21 3.04 -7.72
N GLY A 230 -4.76 4.27 -7.81
CA GLY A 230 -3.34 4.58 -7.96
C GLY A 230 -3.06 5.81 -8.80
N MET A 231 -2.37 5.65 -9.92
CA MET A 231 -1.88 6.73 -10.77
C MET A 231 -2.14 6.48 -12.25
N TRP A 232 -2.27 7.54 -13.03
CA TRP A 232 -2.33 7.52 -14.50
C TRP A 232 -0.96 7.30 -15.13
N CYS A 233 -0.67 6.35 -16.00
CA CYS A 233 -1.30 5.05 -16.25
C CYS A 233 -0.28 3.98 -15.89
N VAL A 234 -0.67 2.97 -15.16
CA VAL A 234 0.25 1.93 -14.69
C VAL A 234 0.47 0.88 -15.77
N ARG A 235 1.72 0.68 -16.19
CA ARG A 235 2.11 -0.41 -17.09
C ARG A 235 2.84 -1.54 -16.40
N ALA A 236 3.38 -1.32 -15.21
CA ALA A 236 4.13 -2.33 -14.47
C ALA A 236 3.79 -2.28 -12.98
N GLU A 237 3.61 -3.46 -12.39
CA GLU A 237 3.36 -3.65 -10.97
C GLU A 237 4.37 -4.66 -10.43
N LYS A 238 5.01 -4.33 -9.30
CA LYS A 238 5.94 -5.24 -8.63
C LYS A 238 5.21 -6.45 -8.08
N GLY A 239 5.94 -7.56 -7.95
CA GLY A 239 5.48 -8.73 -7.21
C GLY A 239 5.49 -8.49 -5.72
N ILE A 240 4.74 -9.32 -4.99
CA ILE A 240 4.60 -9.22 -3.53
C ILE A 240 4.99 -10.54 -2.91
N GLU A 241 5.84 -10.48 -1.88
CA GLU A 241 6.20 -11.62 -1.05
C GLU A 241 6.36 -11.16 0.40
N ARG A 242 6.03 -12.02 1.35
CA ARG A 242 6.10 -11.71 2.77
C ARG A 242 6.77 -12.84 3.54
N PRO A 243 8.11 -12.95 3.47
CA PRO A 243 8.86 -13.93 4.25
C PRO A 243 8.80 -13.61 5.74
N ILE A 244 8.80 -14.65 6.54
CA ILE A 244 8.87 -14.58 8.00
C ILE A 244 10.17 -15.24 8.44
N PHE A 245 10.98 -14.49 9.18
CA PHE A 245 12.17 -15.01 9.85
C PHE A 245 11.82 -15.31 11.30
N SER A 246 12.03 -16.53 11.73
CA SER A 246 11.58 -17.04 13.02
C SER A 246 12.75 -17.49 13.89
N LEU A 247 12.73 -17.11 15.15
CA LEU A 247 13.68 -17.53 16.16
C LEU A 247 12.92 -18.08 17.37
N ALA A 248 13.15 -19.37 17.70
CA ALA A 248 12.51 -19.98 18.87
C ALA A 248 12.96 -19.27 20.15
N ARG A 249 12.01 -18.98 21.03
CA ARG A 249 12.28 -18.36 22.32
C ARG A 249 12.97 -19.37 23.25
N THR A 250 14.10 -18.96 23.77
CA THR A 250 14.89 -19.69 24.77
C THR A 250 15.17 -18.78 25.96
N PRO A 251 14.21 -18.58 26.87
CA PRO A 251 14.36 -17.65 27.99
C PRO A 251 15.57 -18.06 28.86
N VAL A 252 16.38 -17.07 29.25
CA VAL A 252 17.47 -17.26 30.19
C VAL A 252 16.89 -17.40 31.60
N ALA A 253 17.20 -18.49 32.28
CA ALA A 253 16.59 -18.79 33.57
C ALA A 253 16.94 -17.76 34.68
N THR A 254 18.15 -17.18 34.63
CA THR A 254 18.64 -16.19 35.61
C THR A 254 19.37 -15.06 34.86
N PRO A 255 18.67 -14.14 34.22
CA PRO A 255 19.29 -13.01 33.54
C PRO A 255 20.05 -12.12 34.54
N GLN A 256 21.21 -11.61 34.13
CA GLN A 256 22.00 -10.66 34.91
C GLN A 256 22.22 -9.37 34.15
N GLY A 257 22.35 -8.26 34.86
CA GLY A 257 22.52 -6.94 34.30
C GLY A 257 21.24 -6.42 33.63
N LEU A 258 21.35 -6.07 32.36
CA LEU A 258 20.25 -5.58 31.53
C LEU A 258 19.95 -6.56 30.41
N TRP A 259 18.69 -6.80 30.13
CA TRP A 259 18.27 -7.64 29.00
C TRP A 259 16.98 -7.15 28.38
N ILE A 260 16.78 -7.51 27.10
CA ILE A 260 15.52 -7.26 26.41
C ILE A 260 14.52 -8.33 26.86
N GLU A 261 13.46 -7.92 27.50
CA GLU A 261 12.38 -8.81 27.96
C GLU A 261 11.31 -8.99 26.92
N ASN A 262 11.03 -7.94 26.13
CA ASN A 262 10.10 -7.98 25.01
C ASN A 262 10.47 -6.94 23.96
N LEU A 263 10.11 -7.21 22.71
CA LEU A 263 10.38 -6.34 21.56
C LEU A 263 9.32 -6.59 20.50
N TYR A 264 8.64 -5.52 20.08
CA TYR A 264 7.55 -5.63 19.12
C TYR A 264 7.32 -4.32 18.35
N SER A 265 6.73 -4.46 17.16
CA SER A 265 6.22 -3.35 16.36
C SER A 265 4.78 -3.01 16.73
N ALA A 266 4.35 -1.76 16.52
CA ALA A 266 3.02 -1.26 16.80
C ALA A 266 2.54 -1.66 18.22
N GLU A 267 1.29 -2.01 18.38
CA GLU A 267 0.76 -2.54 19.64
C GLU A 267 0.84 -4.08 19.62
N ASN A 268 1.86 -4.65 20.30
CA ASN A 268 2.10 -6.09 20.37
C ASN A 268 2.18 -6.80 19.00
N GLY A 269 2.71 -6.12 17.99
CA GLY A 269 2.83 -6.66 16.64
C GLY A 269 1.53 -6.63 15.81
N ASN A 270 0.52 -5.91 16.22
CA ASN A 270 -0.79 -5.84 15.56
C ASN A 270 -0.83 -4.87 14.36
N ASN A 271 0.23 -4.79 13.58
CA ASN A 271 0.21 -4.06 12.33
C ASN A 271 0.19 -5.02 11.13
N PRO A 272 -0.46 -4.62 10.01
CA PRO A 272 -0.42 -5.40 8.79
C PRO A 272 1.00 -5.57 8.25
N PRO A 273 1.32 -6.70 7.62
CA PRO A 273 2.68 -6.97 7.13
C PRO A 273 3.12 -6.08 5.96
N ASN A 274 2.20 -5.36 5.31
CA ASN A 274 2.50 -4.39 4.25
C ASN A 274 2.65 -2.95 4.76
N GLN A 275 2.57 -2.73 6.07
CA GLN A 275 2.74 -1.42 6.69
C GLN A 275 4.05 -1.33 7.47
N ILE A 276 4.81 -0.28 7.25
CA ILE A 276 5.86 0.14 8.17
C ILE A 276 5.18 0.68 9.42
N PRO A 277 5.48 0.16 10.61
CA PRO A 277 4.80 0.57 11.82
C PRO A 277 5.13 2.03 12.18
N ASP A 278 4.20 2.71 12.83
CA ASP A 278 4.43 4.05 13.37
C ASP A 278 5.16 4.04 14.71
N THR A 279 5.16 2.89 15.40
CA THR A 279 5.84 2.69 16.68
C THR A 279 6.56 1.35 16.75
N ALA A 280 7.62 1.32 17.56
CA ALA A 280 8.26 0.07 17.99
C ALA A 280 8.63 0.20 19.47
N THR A 281 8.45 -0.89 20.23
CA THR A 281 8.64 -0.88 21.67
C THR A 281 9.56 -2.00 22.12
N ALA A 282 10.52 -1.66 22.99
CA ALA A 282 11.33 -2.64 23.71
C ALA A 282 11.12 -2.47 25.22
N ILE A 283 10.94 -3.59 25.89
CA ILE A 283 10.91 -3.65 27.34
C ILE A 283 12.26 -4.17 27.81
N ILE A 284 12.98 -3.34 28.55
CA ILE A 284 14.29 -3.67 29.12
C ILE A 284 14.12 -3.95 30.60
N LYS A 285 14.57 -5.10 31.05
CA LYS A 285 14.62 -5.48 32.46
C LYS A 285 16.04 -5.30 33.02
N ALA A 286 16.10 -5.04 34.30
CA ALA A 286 17.35 -4.99 35.06
C ALA A 286 17.29 -5.97 36.25
N ASP A 287 18.43 -6.51 36.64
CA ASP A 287 18.54 -7.42 37.79
C ASP A 287 18.37 -6.68 39.13
N ASN A 288 18.56 -5.36 39.14
CA ASN A 288 18.36 -4.52 40.32
C ASN A 288 18.05 -3.05 39.94
N THR A 289 17.59 -2.31 40.92
CA THR A 289 17.16 -0.89 40.79
C THR A 289 18.32 0.04 40.41
N GLU A 290 19.53 -0.18 40.91
CA GLU A 290 20.71 0.65 40.64
C GLU A 290 21.13 0.51 39.15
N THR A 291 21.15 -0.73 38.65
CA THR A 291 21.42 -1.02 37.26
C THR A 291 20.39 -0.32 36.35
N LEU A 292 19.10 -0.39 36.71
CA LEU A 292 18.05 0.29 35.97
C LEU A 292 18.22 1.81 36.01
N ALA A 293 18.47 2.40 37.18
CA ALA A 293 18.63 3.84 37.33
C ALA A 293 19.78 4.38 36.46
N THR A 294 20.89 3.66 36.42
CA THR A 294 22.05 3.99 35.57
C THR A 294 21.69 3.94 34.08
N PHE A 295 20.99 2.91 33.67
CA PHE A 295 20.51 2.75 32.28
C PHE A 295 19.57 3.91 31.90
N CYS A 296 18.56 4.17 32.69
CA CYS A 296 17.59 5.22 32.46
C CYS A 296 18.21 6.62 32.37
N GLY A 297 19.26 6.87 33.15
CA GLY A 297 19.98 8.15 33.12
C GLY A 297 20.82 8.39 31.87
N LYS A 298 21.13 7.35 31.09
CA LYS A 298 22.08 7.42 29.97
C LYS A 298 21.48 7.05 28.61
N VAL A 299 20.47 6.18 28.58
CA VAL A 299 20.03 5.53 27.34
C VAL A 299 19.55 6.51 26.27
N LYS A 300 18.80 7.55 26.67
CA LYS A 300 18.27 8.54 25.72
C LYS A 300 19.40 9.37 25.10
N SER A 301 20.33 9.86 25.92
CA SER A 301 21.50 10.61 25.42
C SER A 301 22.37 9.76 24.50
N CYS A 302 22.55 8.48 24.82
CA CYS A 302 23.26 7.53 23.96
C CYS A 302 22.55 7.35 22.60
N TYR A 303 21.24 7.28 22.60
CA TYR A 303 20.46 7.15 21.35
C TYR A 303 20.57 8.41 20.48
N GLU A 304 20.50 9.60 21.08
CA GLU A 304 20.42 10.88 20.38
C GLU A 304 21.77 11.47 19.97
N ASP A 305 22.84 11.15 20.68
CA ASP A 305 24.18 11.74 20.46
C ASP A 305 25.15 10.73 19.82
N GLU A 306 25.42 10.91 18.54
CA GLU A 306 26.36 10.07 17.77
C GLU A 306 27.81 10.15 18.23
N LYS A 307 28.19 11.23 18.94
CA LYS A 307 29.53 11.34 19.52
C LYS A 307 29.68 10.50 20.77
N LEU A 308 28.58 10.34 21.49
CA LEU A 308 28.53 9.53 22.69
C LEU A 308 28.39 8.05 22.35
N CYS A 309 27.46 7.75 21.43
CA CYS A 309 27.17 6.37 20.98
C CYS A 309 26.99 6.35 19.46
N PRO A 310 28.03 6.00 18.69
CA PRO A 310 27.98 5.99 17.23
C PRO A 310 27.28 4.74 16.69
N TRP A 311 26.00 4.56 17.04
CA TRP A 311 25.25 3.36 16.64
C TRP A 311 24.79 3.39 15.18
N VAL A 312 24.75 4.57 14.54
CA VAL A 312 24.53 4.69 13.09
C VAL A 312 25.90 4.60 12.40
N PRO A 313 26.15 3.58 11.57
CA PRO A 313 27.41 3.48 10.83
C PRO A 313 27.66 4.70 9.93
N GLU A 314 28.93 5.04 9.73
CA GLU A 314 29.29 6.23 8.95
C GLU A 314 28.83 6.14 7.48
N ASP A 315 28.93 4.95 6.90
CA ASP A 315 28.49 4.66 5.52
C ASP A 315 26.97 4.62 5.34
N GLU A 316 26.21 4.59 6.44
CA GLU A 316 24.75 4.66 6.43
C GLU A 316 24.20 6.07 6.73
N ARG A 317 25.06 7.05 6.82
CA ARG A 317 24.69 8.47 7.06
C ARG A 317 24.49 9.24 5.75
N PRO A 318 23.62 10.28 5.73
CA PRO A 318 22.77 10.73 6.84
C PRO A 318 21.60 9.78 7.10
N TYR A 319 21.26 9.59 8.36
CA TYR A 319 20.13 8.80 8.79
C TYR A 319 19.21 9.60 9.72
N ARG A 320 17.93 9.64 9.41
CA ARG A 320 16.92 10.26 10.26
C ARG A 320 16.34 9.22 11.19
N ARG A 321 16.83 9.20 12.42
CA ARG A 321 16.34 8.30 13.46
C ARG A 321 14.92 8.65 13.92
N ALA A 322 14.13 7.65 14.24
CA ALA A 322 12.84 7.87 14.89
C ALA A 322 13.05 8.42 16.31
N PRO A 323 12.27 9.41 16.76
CA PRO A 323 12.36 9.90 18.12
C PRO A 323 12.17 8.79 19.16
N LEU A 324 12.97 8.81 20.24
CA LEU A 324 12.93 7.84 21.33
C LEU A 324 12.27 8.45 22.57
N ASN A 325 11.27 7.75 23.08
CA ASN A 325 10.73 7.98 24.42
C ASN A 325 11.21 6.87 25.39
N VAL A 326 11.52 7.25 26.61
CA VAL A 326 11.99 6.35 27.67
C VAL A 326 11.11 6.52 28.90
N ALA A 327 10.47 5.45 29.33
CA ALA A 327 9.68 5.40 30.56
C ALA A 327 10.30 4.36 31.51
N CYS A 328 10.64 4.77 32.73
CA CYS A 328 11.32 3.92 33.71
C CYS A 328 10.41 3.62 34.89
N ASP A 329 10.31 2.35 35.23
CA ASP A 329 9.54 1.81 36.33
C ASP A 329 10.50 1.15 37.33
N GLN A 330 10.84 1.90 38.39
CA GLN A 330 11.77 1.44 39.41
C GLN A 330 11.20 0.29 40.26
N GLU A 331 9.89 0.24 40.44
CA GLU A 331 9.23 -0.79 41.24
C GLU A 331 9.34 -2.17 40.56
N ASN A 332 9.26 -2.20 39.25
CA ASN A 332 9.33 -3.43 38.45
C ASN A 332 10.71 -3.67 37.81
N ASN A 333 11.71 -2.86 38.14
CA ASN A 333 13.06 -2.91 37.53
C ASN A 333 13.00 -2.94 36.00
N GLN A 334 12.22 -2.05 35.40
CA GLN A 334 11.92 -2.08 33.97
C GLN A 334 12.02 -0.68 33.35
N ALA A 335 12.55 -0.63 32.14
CA ALA A 335 12.47 0.53 31.24
C ALA A 335 11.71 0.15 29.98
N THR A 336 10.81 1.03 29.54
CA THR A 336 10.12 0.91 28.26
C THR A 336 10.72 1.93 27.29
N LEU A 337 11.29 1.45 26.21
CA LEU A 337 11.84 2.24 25.12
C LEU A 337 10.85 2.21 23.95
N THR A 338 10.38 3.37 23.53
CA THR A 338 9.45 3.46 22.38
C THR A 338 10.01 4.43 21.35
N THR A 339 10.25 3.95 20.16
CA THR A 339 10.51 4.79 18.98
C THR A 339 9.22 5.02 18.22
N ALA A 340 9.01 6.23 17.73
CA ALA A 340 7.78 6.60 17.05
C ALA A 340 8.04 7.58 15.90
N VAL A 341 7.27 7.47 14.85
CA VAL A 341 7.16 8.47 13.78
C VAL A 341 5.70 8.84 13.59
N ILE A 342 5.45 9.95 12.94
CA ILE A 342 4.09 10.39 12.64
C ILE A 342 3.58 9.57 11.44
N GLY A 343 2.58 8.73 11.71
CA GLY A 343 1.86 7.95 10.72
C GLY A 343 2.56 6.68 10.25
N VAL A 344 1.76 5.71 9.89
CA VAL A 344 2.20 4.51 9.20
C VAL A 344 2.44 4.82 7.72
N GLN A 345 3.23 3.97 7.06
CA GLN A 345 3.55 4.13 5.64
C GLN A 345 3.44 2.78 4.94
N HIS A 346 3.12 2.81 3.65
CA HIS A 346 3.07 1.58 2.87
C HIS A 346 4.48 1.01 2.66
N GLY A 347 4.65 -0.30 2.83
CA GLY A 347 5.94 -0.98 2.67
C GLY A 347 6.53 -0.88 1.26
N SER A 348 5.71 -0.61 0.25
CA SER A 348 6.13 -0.45 -1.14
C SER A 348 6.71 0.93 -1.48
N GLY A 349 6.59 1.92 -0.59
CA GLY A 349 7.02 3.31 -0.82
C GLY A 349 8.34 3.68 -0.13
N PRO A 350 9.49 3.06 -0.46
CA PRO A 350 10.72 3.26 0.27
C PRO A 350 11.24 4.70 0.25
N GLN A 351 11.03 5.42 -0.84
CA GLN A 351 11.52 6.80 -0.96
C GLN A 351 10.70 7.77 -0.13
N GLU A 352 9.39 7.59 -0.06
CA GLU A 352 8.51 8.37 0.81
C GLU A 352 8.86 8.14 2.27
N ASN A 353 9.11 6.89 2.65
CA ASN A 353 9.54 6.53 3.99
C ASN A 353 10.84 7.24 4.41
N ARG A 354 11.80 7.37 3.50
CA ARG A 354 13.04 8.13 3.78
C ARG A 354 12.79 9.61 3.95
N ALA A 355 11.94 10.19 3.12
CA ALA A 355 11.61 11.62 3.18
C ALA A 355 10.80 11.97 4.44
N ASN A 356 9.88 11.10 4.83
CA ASN A 356 8.93 11.35 5.93
C ASN A 356 9.46 10.90 7.30
N GLY A 357 10.53 10.15 7.36
CA GLY A 357 11.15 9.72 8.61
C GLY A 357 11.65 8.29 8.57
N ALA A 358 12.33 7.90 9.65
CA ALA A 358 12.86 6.57 9.82
C ALA A 358 11.75 5.55 10.13
N ASN A 359 12.03 4.29 9.80
CA ASN A 359 11.26 3.17 10.31
C ASN A 359 11.57 3.00 11.81
N PRO A 360 10.57 3.14 12.72
CA PRO A 360 10.80 3.06 14.16
C PRO A 360 11.38 1.72 14.60
N LEU A 361 10.95 0.63 13.96
CA LEU A 361 11.45 -0.72 14.27
C LEU A 361 12.92 -0.86 13.88
N VAL A 362 13.32 -0.31 12.74
CA VAL A 362 14.71 -0.30 12.28
C VAL A 362 15.58 0.56 13.21
N SER A 363 15.11 1.74 13.60
CA SER A 363 15.83 2.60 14.55
C SER A 363 16.06 1.90 15.88
N LEU A 364 15.01 1.36 16.46
CA LEU A 364 15.08 0.70 17.78
C LEU A 364 15.97 -0.54 17.74
N THR A 365 15.78 -1.42 16.76
CA THR A 365 16.54 -2.67 16.68
C THR A 365 18.02 -2.45 16.40
N ASN A 366 18.38 -1.49 15.55
CA ASN A 366 19.79 -1.15 15.32
C ASN A 366 20.46 -0.58 16.58
N PHE A 367 19.76 0.28 17.31
CA PHE A 367 20.26 0.79 18.58
C PHE A 367 20.45 -0.31 19.63
N LEU A 368 19.47 -1.21 19.78
CA LEU A 368 19.55 -2.33 20.72
C LEU A 368 20.69 -3.30 20.35
N ALA A 369 20.89 -3.58 19.07
CA ALA A 369 22.01 -4.39 18.61
C ALA A 369 23.37 -3.74 18.95
N TYR A 370 23.47 -2.43 18.80
CA TYR A 370 24.66 -1.71 19.23
C TYR A 370 24.90 -1.82 20.74
N LEU A 371 23.86 -1.68 21.57
CA LEU A 371 23.95 -1.85 23.01
C LEU A 371 24.32 -3.29 23.40
N ALA A 372 23.91 -4.28 22.63
CA ALA A 372 24.26 -5.67 22.89
C ALA A 372 25.71 -6.01 22.53
N ASP A 373 26.24 -5.46 21.44
CA ASP A 373 27.49 -5.94 20.84
C ASP A 373 28.63 -4.92 20.83
N GLU A 374 28.33 -3.66 20.52
CA GLU A 374 29.34 -2.67 20.10
C GLU A 374 29.61 -1.59 21.17
N ILE A 375 28.77 -1.50 22.20
CA ILE A 375 28.94 -0.45 23.19
C ILE A 375 30.29 -0.56 23.89
N PRO A 376 31.07 0.54 24.00
CA PRO A 376 32.37 0.50 24.66
C PRO A 376 32.26 0.15 26.16
N SER A 377 33.29 -0.51 26.70
CA SER A 377 33.35 -0.93 28.09
C SER A 377 33.27 0.21 29.12
N ASN A 378 33.59 1.44 28.71
CA ASN A 378 33.40 2.63 29.58
C ASN A 378 31.95 3.08 29.71
N ASN A 379 31.03 2.47 28.95
CA ASN A 379 29.57 2.66 29.03
C ASN A 379 28.85 1.41 29.57
N ASP A 380 29.44 0.72 30.52
CA ASP A 380 28.95 -0.58 31.05
C ASP A 380 27.50 -0.55 31.52
N GLY A 381 27.01 0.60 31.99
CA GLY A 381 25.62 0.75 32.42
C GLY A 381 24.56 0.69 31.32
N LEU A 382 24.96 0.49 30.04
CA LEU A 382 24.07 0.36 28.89
C LEU A 382 24.16 -0.99 28.18
N LYS A 383 25.11 -1.84 28.57
CA LYS A 383 25.35 -3.15 27.94
C LYS A 383 24.17 -4.08 28.14
N LEU A 384 23.60 -4.56 27.04
CA LEU A 384 22.55 -5.58 27.08
C LEU A 384 23.15 -6.98 27.03
N ALA A 385 22.57 -7.88 27.83
CA ALA A 385 22.90 -9.29 27.80
C ALA A 385 22.38 -9.96 26.51
N ASP A 386 23.04 -11.04 26.11
CA ASP A 386 22.62 -11.84 24.98
C ASP A 386 21.35 -12.65 25.27
N ASN A 387 20.42 -12.63 24.34
CA ASN A 387 19.23 -13.49 24.33
C ASN A 387 18.60 -13.49 22.91
N ASP A 388 17.48 -14.16 22.76
CA ASP A 388 16.79 -14.28 21.47
C ASP A 388 16.44 -12.94 20.85
N PHE A 389 15.99 -11.97 21.66
CA PHE A 389 15.70 -10.62 21.17
C PHE A 389 16.96 -9.90 20.67
N ALA A 390 18.06 -9.99 21.41
CA ALA A 390 19.33 -9.40 20.98
C ALA A 390 19.82 -10.07 19.67
N GLN A 391 19.64 -11.37 19.52
CA GLN A 391 19.98 -12.09 18.28
C GLN A 391 19.13 -11.61 17.09
N MET A 392 17.84 -11.39 17.27
CA MET A 392 16.98 -10.83 16.21
C MET A 392 17.39 -9.39 15.85
N THR A 393 17.73 -8.57 16.81
CA THR A 393 18.21 -7.20 16.52
C THR A 393 19.53 -7.22 15.74
N ARG A 394 20.42 -8.18 16.01
CA ARG A 394 21.66 -8.38 15.23
C ARG A 394 21.37 -8.77 13.79
N PHE A 395 20.39 -9.66 13.58
CA PHE A 395 19.99 -10.06 12.23
C PHE A 395 19.53 -8.86 11.41
N ILE A 396 18.67 -8.03 11.99
CA ILE A 396 18.18 -6.81 11.33
C ILE A 396 19.35 -5.84 11.04
N ARG A 397 20.22 -5.60 12.01
CA ARG A 397 21.37 -4.73 11.85
C ARG A 397 22.36 -5.24 10.79
N TRP A 398 22.63 -6.54 10.81
CA TRP A 398 23.55 -7.19 9.87
C TRP A 398 23.00 -7.20 8.43
N GLY A 399 21.73 -7.52 8.25
CA GLY A 399 21.10 -7.64 6.93
C GLY A 399 20.66 -6.29 6.33
N TRP A 400 20.07 -5.44 7.15
CA TRP A 400 19.48 -4.17 6.69
C TRP A 400 20.23 -2.93 7.20
N GLY A 401 20.80 -2.98 8.39
CA GLY A 401 21.32 -1.78 9.03
C GLY A 401 20.22 -0.75 9.23
N THR A 402 20.56 0.51 9.08
CA THR A 402 19.61 1.64 9.12
C THR A 402 19.02 1.98 7.76
N LEU A 403 19.42 1.28 6.71
CA LEU A 403 19.03 1.55 5.32
C LEU A 403 17.64 0.98 4.94
N ALA A 404 17.04 0.20 5.78
CA ALA A 404 15.62 -0.18 5.83
C ALA A 404 15.00 -0.95 4.63
N PHE A 405 15.61 -0.97 3.42
CA PHE A 405 14.99 -1.53 2.21
C PHE A 405 15.84 -2.58 1.47
N GLY A 406 16.84 -3.16 2.13
CA GLY A 406 17.72 -4.15 1.53
C GLY A 406 18.93 -3.55 0.81
N GLU A 407 19.35 -2.37 1.19
CA GLU A 407 20.44 -1.61 0.57
C GLU A 407 21.81 -1.89 1.18
N LYS A 408 21.89 -2.80 2.16
CA LYS A 408 23.13 -3.08 2.89
C LYS A 408 23.75 -4.42 2.52
N HIS A 409 23.04 -5.52 2.77
CA HIS A 409 23.60 -6.84 2.52
C HIS A 409 23.73 -7.12 1.02
N PRO A 410 24.89 -7.62 0.52
CA PRO A 410 25.12 -7.81 -0.91
C PRO A 410 24.04 -8.64 -1.63
N LEU A 411 23.49 -9.66 -1.01
CA LEU A 411 22.42 -10.48 -1.59
C LEU A 411 21.13 -9.68 -1.86
N LEU A 412 20.83 -8.70 -1.00
CA LEU A 412 19.63 -7.86 -1.14
C LEU A 412 19.93 -6.65 -2.04
N LEU A 413 21.10 -6.03 -1.86
CA LEU A 413 21.53 -4.84 -2.61
C LEU A 413 21.60 -5.11 -4.11
N GLU A 414 22.08 -6.26 -4.53
CA GLU A 414 22.18 -6.65 -5.93
C GLU A 414 20.83 -6.53 -6.65
N ARG A 415 19.75 -6.88 -5.98
CA ARG A 415 18.40 -6.80 -6.54
C ARG A 415 17.74 -5.45 -6.32
N HIS A 416 18.06 -4.79 -5.24
CA HIS A 416 17.59 -3.43 -4.98
C HIS A 416 18.10 -2.46 -6.06
N ASP A 417 19.35 -2.60 -6.47
CA ASP A 417 19.98 -1.71 -7.45
C ASP A 417 19.66 -2.08 -8.91
N ASN A 418 19.08 -3.26 -9.12
CA ASN A 418 18.76 -3.73 -10.45
C ASN A 418 17.39 -3.22 -10.89
N VAL A 419 17.38 -2.14 -11.64
CA VAL A 419 16.17 -1.49 -12.16
C VAL A 419 15.97 -1.87 -13.62
N PHE A 420 14.82 -2.44 -13.94
CA PHE A 420 14.43 -2.76 -15.30
C PHE A 420 13.38 -1.80 -15.87
N VAL A 421 12.38 -1.50 -15.08
CA VAL A 421 11.30 -0.57 -15.39
C VAL A 421 11.43 0.63 -14.48
N GLU A 422 10.78 1.72 -14.80
CA GLU A 422 10.81 2.95 -13.98
C GLU A 422 10.62 2.65 -12.49
N GLY A 423 11.43 3.25 -11.64
CA GLY A 423 11.44 3.02 -10.20
C GLY A 423 12.60 2.16 -9.73
N ASN A 424 12.59 1.79 -8.47
CA ASN A 424 13.61 0.96 -7.86
C ASN A 424 13.48 -0.50 -8.27
N GLY A 425 14.56 -1.27 -8.12
CA GLY A 425 14.53 -2.71 -8.16
C GLY A 425 13.71 -3.32 -7.02
N THR A 426 14.05 -4.52 -6.59
CA THR A 426 13.37 -5.17 -5.46
C THR A 426 13.62 -4.43 -4.16
N THR A 427 12.56 -4.20 -3.38
CA THR A 427 12.63 -3.59 -2.05
C THR A 427 12.22 -4.60 -0.98
N TYR A 428 12.89 -4.52 0.18
CA TYR A 428 12.75 -5.45 1.29
C TYR A 428 12.48 -4.66 2.58
N ALA A 429 11.25 -4.24 2.79
CA ALA A 429 10.89 -3.39 3.92
C ALA A 429 10.67 -4.22 5.19
N ILE A 430 11.30 -3.84 6.29
CA ILE A 430 11.02 -4.38 7.61
C ILE A 430 9.72 -3.78 8.12
N THR A 431 8.74 -4.63 8.43
CA THR A 431 7.40 -4.15 8.74
C THR A 431 6.85 -4.63 10.08
N LYS A 432 7.11 -5.87 10.49
CA LYS A 432 6.47 -6.41 11.70
C LYS A 432 7.45 -7.25 12.51
N LEU A 433 7.43 -7.07 13.81
CA LEU A 433 8.12 -7.91 14.78
C LEU A 433 7.19 -8.22 15.95
N ALA A 434 7.00 -9.48 16.24
CA ALA A 434 6.17 -9.94 17.34
C ALA A 434 6.63 -11.29 17.88
N THR A 435 6.21 -11.64 19.08
CA THR A 435 6.31 -13.00 19.61
C THR A 435 4.99 -13.72 19.37
N GLU A 436 5.03 -14.80 18.61
CA GLU A 436 3.88 -15.64 18.29
C GLU A 436 4.21 -17.11 18.59
N ASP A 437 3.33 -17.82 19.29
CA ASP A 437 3.48 -19.24 19.62
C ASP A 437 4.88 -19.63 20.12
N ASN A 438 5.46 -18.83 21.01
CA ASN A 438 6.81 -19.01 21.54
C ASN A 438 7.95 -18.85 20.51
N ASN A 439 7.68 -18.20 19.38
CA ASN A 439 8.69 -17.78 18.43
C ASN A 439 8.72 -16.25 18.34
N LEU A 440 9.91 -15.70 18.14
CA LEU A 440 10.08 -14.31 17.76
C LEU A 440 10.08 -14.24 16.25
N GLU A 441 9.11 -13.57 15.67
CA GLU A 441 8.89 -13.52 14.23
C GLU A 441 9.10 -12.12 13.68
N LEU A 442 9.97 -12.02 12.68
CA LEU A 442 10.20 -10.84 11.87
C LEU A 442 9.55 -11.03 10.51
N SER A 443 8.59 -10.18 10.16
CA SER A 443 8.01 -10.12 8.83
C SER A 443 8.60 -8.96 8.04
N ILE A 444 8.83 -9.19 6.75
CA ILE A 444 9.21 -8.14 5.81
C ILE A 444 8.23 -8.11 4.65
N ASP A 445 8.01 -6.93 4.09
CA ASP A 445 7.25 -6.73 2.86
C ASP A 445 8.21 -6.60 1.69
N VAL A 446 8.21 -7.60 0.83
CA VAL A 446 9.07 -7.63 -0.35
C VAL A 446 8.26 -7.24 -1.57
N ARG A 447 8.72 -6.20 -2.26
CA ARG A 447 8.19 -5.79 -3.56
C ARG A 447 9.26 -6.05 -4.60
N TYR A 448 9.13 -7.18 -5.31
CA TYR A 448 10.17 -7.61 -6.21
C TYR A 448 9.93 -7.19 -7.65
N ALA A 449 11.02 -6.77 -8.29
CA ALA A 449 11.00 -6.35 -9.68
C ALA A 449 10.73 -7.54 -10.59
N ILE A 450 10.30 -7.26 -11.79
CA ILE A 450 9.83 -8.27 -12.74
C ILE A 450 10.87 -9.35 -13.10
N ASN A 451 12.14 -8.96 -13.11
CA ASN A 451 13.27 -9.85 -13.37
C ASN A 451 13.70 -10.69 -12.14
N HIS A 452 13.03 -10.54 -11.02
CA HIS A 452 13.37 -11.20 -9.76
C HIS A 452 12.25 -12.11 -9.24
N HIS A 453 11.22 -12.39 -10.05
CA HIS A 453 10.11 -13.19 -9.57
C HIS A 453 10.51 -14.66 -9.32
N ILE A 454 9.76 -15.29 -8.44
CA ILE A 454 10.13 -16.59 -7.87
C ILE A 454 10.00 -17.71 -8.91
N ASN A 455 9.00 -17.65 -9.76
CA ASN A 455 8.63 -18.77 -10.62
C ASN A 455 9.28 -18.71 -12.00
N GLY A 456 10.03 -17.67 -12.34
CA GLY A 456 10.77 -17.54 -13.60
C GLY A 456 9.95 -17.65 -14.88
N GLU A 457 8.71 -18.04 -14.77
CA GLU A 457 7.81 -18.08 -15.90
C GLU A 457 7.29 -16.68 -16.19
N TRP A 458 7.79 -16.13 -17.24
CA TRP A 458 7.13 -15.03 -17.91
C TRP A 458 5.88 -15.59 -18.60
N ASP A 459 4.71 -15.18 -18.17
CA ASP A 459 3.43 -15.68 -18.69
C ASP A 459 3.06 -15.15 -20.09
N GLY A 460 4.05 -14.61 -20.82
CA GLY A 460 3.85 -14.13 -22.17
C GLY A 460 3.12 -12.80 -22.25
N THR A 461 3.31 -11.92 -21.26
CA THR A 461 2.75 -10.56 -21.32
C THR A 461 3.00 -9.93 -22.68
N PRO A 462 1.96 -9.56 -23.44
CA PRO A 462 2.12 -9.07 -24.81
C PRO A 462 3.06 -7.85 -24.86
N GLY A 463 4.12 -7.95 -25.66
CA GLY A 463 5.00 -6.85 -26.01
C GLY A 463 6.34 -6.79 -25.33
N LEU A 464 6.67 -7.72 -24.44
CA LEU A 464 8.08 -8.00 -24.17
C LEU A 464 8.61 -9.00 -25.19
N LEU A 465 9.68 -8.60 -25.87
CA LEU A 465 10.35 -9.51 -26.78
C LEU A 465 11.11 -10.57 -25.96
N PRO A 466 11.13 -11.84 -26.41
CA PRO A 466 11.90 -12.88 -25.74
C PRO A 466 13.37 -12.50 -25.46
N GLY A 467 13.96 -11.66 -26.29
CA GLY A 467 15.31 -11.13 -26.08
C GLY A 467 15.44 -10.13 -24.94
N ASP A 468 14.35 -9.50 -24.51
CA ASP A 468 14.37 -8.58 -23.36
C ASP A 468 14.33 -9.37 -22.05
N ILE A 469 13.63 -10.48 -22.04
CA ILE A 469 13.56 -11.41 -20.89
C ILE A 469 14.93 -12.04 -20.65
N SER A 470 15.65 -12.44 -21.67
CA SER A 470 16.97 -13.06 -21.54
C SER A 470 18.03 -12.15 -20.91
N LYS A 471 17.87 -10.84 -21.02
CA LYS A 471 18.76 -9.85 -20.37
C LYS A 471 18.59 -9.81 -18.85
N PHE A 472 17.45 -10.26 -18.34
CA PHE A 472 17.15 -10.20 -16.90
C PHE A 472 17.57 -11.47 -16.17
N GLY A 473 17.57 -12.61 -16.85
CA GLY A 473 18.06 -13.85 -16.30
C GLY A 473 19.57 -13.90 -16.07
N GLN A 474 20.34 -12.91 -16.48
CA GLN A 474 21.80 -12.90 -16.37
C GLN A 474 22.34 -12.16 -15.13
N GLN A 475 21.50 -11.55 -14.34
CA GLN A 475 21.93 -10.77 -13.20
C GLN A 475 21.61 -11.51 -11.90
N GLY A 476 22.62 -11.70 -11.07
CA GLY A 476 22.54 -12.46 -9.84
C GLY A 476 22.89 -13.93 -10.02
N GLU A 477 24.14 -14.27 -9.85
CA GLU A 477 24.59 -15.67 -9.96
C GLU A 477 24.13 -16.51 -8.76
N THR A 478 23.78 -15.88 -7.66
CA THR A 478 23.32 -16.56 -6.46
C THR A 478 21.85 -16.93 -6.57
N CYS A 479 21.54 -18.18 -6.29
CA CYS A 479 20.17 -18.70 -6.29
C CYS A 479 19.47 -18.75 -7.65
N ARG A 480 20.21 -18.96 -8.71
CA ARG A 480 19.66 -19.44 -9.96
C ARG A 480 19.38 -20.94 -9.83
N ASP A 481 18.25 -21.37 -10.35
CA ASP A 481 18.06 -22.77 -10.65
C ASP A 481 18.58 -23.12 -12.06
N ASP A 482 18.47 -24.39 -12.45
CA ASP A 482 18.94 -24.89 -13.75
C ASP A 482 18.20 -24.28 -14.97
N GLU A 483 17.17 -23.48 -14.71
CA GLU A 483 16.35 -22.80 -15.72
C GLU A 483 16.57 -21.28 -15.77
N ASP A 484 17.63 -20.77 -15.13
CA ASP A 484 17.97 -19.34 -15.04
C ASP A 484 16.99 -18.49 -14.22
N ILE A 485 16.25 -19.11 -13.33
CA ILE A 485 15.23 -18.48 -12.50
C ILE A 485 15.82 -18.02 -11.17
N VAL A 486 15.57 -16.77 -10.80
CA VAL A 486 15.96 -16.24 -9.52
C VAL A 486 14.91 -16.60 -8.47
N ASN A 487 15.31 -17.42 -7.51
CA ASN A 487 14.46 -17.89 -6.42
C ASN A 487 14.67 -17.01 -5.17
N ASN A 488 13.68 -16.20 -4.83
CA ASN A 488 13.74 -15.35 -3.64
C ASN A 488 13.80 -16.16 -2.34
N ASP A 489 13.13 -17.29 -2.25
CA ASP A 489 13.23 -18.17 -1.08
C ASP A 489 14.67 -18.67 -0.89
N CYS A 490 15.37 -18.98 -1.96
CA CYS A 490 16.79 -19.33 -1.90
C CYS A 490 17.63 -18.17 -1.36
N ILE A 491 17.33 -16.92 -1.74
CA ILE A 491 18.05 -15.75 -1.24
C ILE A 491 17.84 -15.57 0.25
N PHE A 492 16.63 -15.69 0.72
CA PHE A 492 16.32 -15.59 2.13
C PHE A 492 16.92 -16.76 2.93
N GLN A 493 16.88 -17.96 2.37
CA GLN A 493 17.52 -19.12 3.01
C GLN A 493 19.04 -18.97 3.06
N THR A 494 19.66 -18.45 2.01
CA THR A 494 21.10 -18.17 1.98
C THR A 494 21.46 -17.08 2.99
N LEU A 495 20.66 -16.02 3.10
CA LEU A 495 20.82 -14.96 4.09
C LEU A 495 20.76 -15.51 5.52
N VAL A 496 19.78 -16.35 5.82
CA VAL A 496 19.62 -17.01 7.11
C VAL A 496 20.80 -17.92 7.43
N ASN A 497 21.24 -18.73 6.46
CA ASN A 497 22.37 -19.64 6.64
C ASN A 497 23.67 -18.87 6.93
N GLN A 498 23.95 -17.80 6.20
CA GLN A 498 25.13 -16.96 6.43
C GLN A 498 25.08 -16.28 7.80
N PHE A 499 23.93 -15.77 8.21
CA PHE A 499 23.79 -15.18 9.53
C PHE A 499 23.98 -16.19 10.66
N ASN A 500 23.37 -17.36 10.55
CA ASN A 500 23.52 -18.44 11.54
C ASN A 500 24.97 -18.89 11.68
N GLU A 501 25.71 -18.96 10.57
CA GLU A 501 27.14 -19.31 10.59
C GLU A 501 27.98 -18.24 11.33
N VAL A 502 27.71 -16.96 11.04
CA VAL A 502 28.46 -15.84 11.63
C VAL A 502 28.08 -15.62 13.10
N ALA A 503 26.82 -15.69 13.44
CA ALA A 503 26.29 -15.35 14.75
C ALA A 503 26.09 -16.55 15.68
N GLY A 504 26.22 -17.78 15.19
CA GLY A 504 25.96 -18.99 15.97
C GLY A 504 24.51 -19.15 16.40
N THR A 505 23.55 -18.64 15.59
CA THR A 505 22.12 -18.63 15.88
C THR A 505 21.39 -19.79 15.22
N GLN A 506 20.11 -19.92 15.54
CA GLN A 506 19.19 -20.93 14.99
C GLN A 506 18.00 -20.24 14.28
N LEU A 507 18.25 -19.11 13.64
CA LEU A 507 17.23 -18.41 12.87
C LEU A 507 16.74 -19.29 11.72
N ARG A 508 15.45 -19.26 11.45
CA ARG A 508 14.80 -20.02 10.39
C ARG A 508 14.02 -19.11 9.47
N LEU A 509 13.97 -19.46 8.20
CA LEU A 509 12.99 -18.94 7.26
C LEU A 509 11.74 -19.81 7.33
N GLU A 510 10.63 -19.23 7.73
CA GLU A 510 9.34 -19.89 7.56
C GLU A 510 8.94 -19.80 6.08
N LYS A 511 8.37 -20.88 5.56
CA LYS A 511 7.98 -20.94 4.16
C LYS A 511 6.98 -19.83 3.84
N THR A 512 7.38 -18.91 2.98
CA THR A 512 6.49 -17.84 2.54
C THR A 512 5.54 -18.35 1.47
N LYS A 513 4.32 -17.90 1.56
CA LYS A 513 3.37 -18.01 0.48
C LYS A 513 3.58 -16.81 -0.42
N THR A 514 3.97 -17.03 -1.67
CA THR A 514 4.00 -15.95 -2.67
C THR A 514 2.62 -15.34 -2.76
N ALA A 515 2.51 -14.06 -2.47
CA ALA A 515 1.22 -13.38 -2.50
C ALA A 515 0.84 -13.05 -3.95
N ASP A 516 1.80 -12.60 -4.78
CA ASP A 516 1.50 -12.15 -6.13
C ASP A 516 2.77 -12.04 -6.99
N ALA A 517 2.66 -12.34 -8.28
CA ALA A 517 3.75 -12.21 -9.24
C ALA A 517 3.84 -10.78 -9.80
N PRO A 518 5.02 -10.33 -10.27
CA PRO A 518 5.14 -9.04 -10.94
C PRO A 518 4.50 -9.10 -12.34
N GLU A 519 4.06 -7.95 -12.82
CA GLU A 519 3.51 -7.81 -14.17
C GLU A 519 4.08 -6.58 -14.88
N ILE A 520 4.37 -6.73 -16.16
CA ILE A 520 4.65 -5.60 -17.04
C ILE A 520 3.85 -5.76 -18.33
N ARG A 521 3.33 -4.67 -18.86
CA ARG A 521 2.52 -4.62 -20.07
C ARG A 521 3.14 -3.75 -21.14
N ASN A 522 2.83 -4.08 -22.41
CA ASN A 522 3.12 -3.20 -23.53
C ASN A 522 1.89 -2.38 -23.90
N PRO A 523 1.85 -1.07 -23.56
CA PRO A 523 0.73 -0.22 -23.89
C PRO A 523 0.50 -0.09 -25.41
N ASP A 524 1.56 -0.16 -26.23
CA ASP A 524 1.46 0.00 -27.68
C ASP A 524 0.78 -1.18 -28.37
N ALA A 525 0.81 -2.36 -27.75
CA ALA A 525 0.16 -3.57 -28.25
C ALA A 525 -1.26 -3.78 -27.69
N SER A 526 -1.73 -2.93 -26.78
CA SER A 526 -3.02 -3.07 -26.12
C SER A 526 -4.08 -2.17 -26.75
N PRO A 527 -5.11 -2.72 -27.42
CA PRO A 527 -6.26 -1.95 -27.90
C PRO A 527 -6.99 -1.25 -26.75
N GLU A 528 -7.08 -1.88 -25.59
CA GLU A 528 -7.72 -1.34 -24.38
C GLU A 528 -6.97 -0.11 -23.87
N PHE A 529 -5.66 -0.19 -23.79
CA PHE A 529 -4.84 0.95 -23.39
C PHE A 529 -4.98 2.12 -24.36
N GLN A 530 -5.02 1.85 -25.66
CA GLN A 530 -5.18 2.93 -26.66
C GLN A 530 -6.49 3.71 -26.46
N LYS A 531 -7.56 3.05 -26.05
CA LYS A 531 -8.83 3.71 -25.72
C LYS A 531 -8.73 4.59 -24.48
N ILE A 532 -8.05 4.09 -23.44
CA ILE A 532 -7.77 4.86 -22.21
C ILE A 532 -6.88 6.06 -22.55
N ASN A 533 -5.79 5.83 -23.29
CA ASN A 533 -4.87 6.88 -23.71
C ASN A 533 -5.55 7.96 -24.55
N GLN A 534 -6.45 7.59 -25.45
CA GLN A 534 -7.20 8.56 -26.24
C GLN A 534 -8.10 9.43 -25.37
N ALA A 535 -8.81 8.83 -24.41
CA ALA A 535 -9.64 9.58 -23.48
C ALA A 535 -8.80 10.52 -22.59
N PHE A 536 -7.65 10.04 -22.12
CA PHE A 536 -6.70 10.86 -21.39
C PHE A 536 -6.21 12.04 -22.23
N LYS A 537 -5.82 11.77 -23.47
CA LYS A 537 -5.36 12.81 -24.40
C LYS A 537 -6.43 13.83 -24.73
N ASP A 538 -7.68 13.41 -24.90
CA ASP A 538 -8.81 14.29 -25.17
C ASP A 538 -9.03 15.32 -24.04
N VAL A 539 -8.81 14.91 -22.79
CA VAL A 539 -8.99 15.76 -21.61
C VAL A 539 -7.72 16.54 -21.26
N MET A 540 -6.56 15.87 -21.29
CA MET A 540 -5.30 16.41 -20.78
C MET A 540 -4.41 17.04 -21.85
N GLY A 541 -4.67 16.77 -23.13
CA GLY A 541 -3.91 17.30 -24.26
C GLY A 541 -2.59 16.59 -24.56
N GLN A 542 -2.28 15.51 -23.85
CA GLN A 542 -1.07 14.70 -24.00
C GLN A 542 -1.34 13.22 -23.74
N ASN A 543 -0.43 12.35 -24.15
CA ASN A 543 -0.54 10.93 -23.88
C ASN A 543 -0.45 10.63 -22.38
N CYS A 544 -1.15 9.57 -21.95
CA CYS A 544 -1.04 9.10 -20.58
C CYS A 544 0.39 8.66 -20.27
N PRO A 545 0.97 9.09 -19.15
CA PRO A 545 2.26 8.59 -18.71
C PRO A 545 2.25 7.06 -18.58
N ARG A 546 3.41 6.45 -18.71
CA ARG A 546 3.60 5.01 -18.56
C ARG A 546 4.50 4.79 -17.36
N ILE A 547 3.91 4.38 -16.25
CA ILE A 547 4.61 4.29 -14.97
C ILE A 547 4.64 2.87 -14.43
N ALA A 548 5.59 2.62 -13.55
CA ALA A 548 5.64 1.45 -12.68
C ALA A 548 5.29 1.84 -11.24
N ILE A 549 4.57 0.97 -10.56
CA ILE A 549 4.25 1.15 -9.14
C ILE A 549 4.81 0.00 -8.29
N GLY A 550 5.09 0.31 -7.03
CA GLY A 550 5.55 -0.67 -6.06
C GLY A 550 4.44 -1.55 -5.48
N GLY A 551 3.19 -1.12 -5.59
CA GLY A 551 2.02 -1.87 -5.15
C GLY A 551 1.46 -2.81 -6.21
N GLY A 552 0.48 -3.62 -5.81
CA GLY A 552 -0.35 -4.41 -6.71
C GLY A 552 -1.77 -3.87 -6.71
N THR A 553 -2.49 -4.05 -7.82
CA THR A 553 -3.89 -3.66 -7.97
C THR A 553 -4.74 -4.82 -8.50
N ASP A 554 -6.05 -4.64 -8.46
CA ASP A 554 -7.01 -5.60 -9.03
C ASP A 554 -6.88 -5.79 -10.56
N ALA A 555 -6.10 -4.94 -11.25
CA ALA A 555 -5.86 -5.06 -12.69
C ALA A 555 -4.88 -6.18 -13.05
N LYS A 556 -4.02 -6.57 -12.13
CA LYS A 556 -2.97 -7.57 -12.38
C LYS A 556 -3.55 -8.91 -12.84
N GLY A 557 -2.99 -9.45 -13.92
CA GLY A 557 -3.45 -10.70 -14.52
C GLY A 557 -4.67 -10.58 -15.44
N HIS A 558 -5.22 -9.39 -15.64
CA HIS A 558 -6.39 -9.14 -16.50
C HIS A 558 -6.07 -8.11 -17.58
N THR A 559 -5.79 -8.57 -18.79
CA THR A 559 -5.32 -7.72 -19.90
C THR A 559 -6.31 -6.66 -20.36
N GLN A 560 -7.61 -6.86 -20.12
CA GLN A 560 -8.68 -5.91 -20.41
C GLN A 560 -8.81 -4.80 -19.35
N LEU A 561 -8.22 -5.00 -18.17
CA LEU A 561 -8.24 -4.04 -17.07
C LEU A 561 -6.89 -3.33 -16.98
N TRP A 562 -6.91 -2.02 -16.82
CA TRP A 562 -5.72 -1.22 -16.63
C TRP A 562 -5.83 -0.40 -15.33
N ALA A 563 -4.82 -0.50 -14.49
CA ALA A 563 -4.69 0.39 -13.36
C ALA A 563 -4.38 1.81 -13.88
N ALA A 564 -5.26 2.76 -13.59
CA ALA A 564 -5.15 4.11 -14.09
C ALA A 564 -5.92 5.11 -13.20
N GLY A 565 -5.23 6.14 -12.73
CA GLY A 565 -5.78 7.13 -11.78
C GLY A 565 -5.84 6.60 -10.35
N ALA A 566 -6.19 7.35 -9.36
CA ALA A 566 -6.75 8.70 -9.36
C ALA A 566 -5.72 9.83 -9.50
N LEU A 567 -4.49 9.56 -9.12
CA LEU A 567 -3.44 10.56 -9.09
C LEU A 567 -2.77 10.71 -10.46
N PHE A 568 -2.34 11.92 -10.71
CA PHE A 568 -1.35 12.25 -11.73
C PHE A 568 0.04 12.14 -11.11
N ASP A 569 1.10 12.63 -11.69
CA ASP A 569 2.44 12.47 -11.14
C ASP A 569 2.53 12.94 -9.66
N THR A 570 3.07 12.10 -8.76
CA THR A 570 3.24 12.41 -7.33
C THR A 570 4.17 13.58 -7.05
N LYS A 571 5.00 13.97 -8.00
CA LYS A 571 5.80 15.19 -7.89
C LYS A 571 4.97 16.46 -7.93
N LEU A 572 3.70 16.37 -8.27
CA LEU A 572 2.80 17.48 -8.52
C LEU A 572 2.01 17.93 -7.30
N GLY A 573 2.20 17.33 -6.17
CA GLY A 573 1.42 17.66 -5.00
C GLY A 573 2.14 17.38 -3.68
N PRO A 574 1.50 17.74 -2.58
CA PRO A 574 1.99 17.38 -1.26
C PRO A 574 1.97 15.86 -1.07
N PRO A 575 2.65 15.36 -0.04
CA PRO A 575 2.63 13.94 0.29
C PRO A 575 1.20 13.44 0.46
N ILE A 576 0.85 12.39 -0.26
CA ILE A 576 -0.48 11.76 -0.20
C ILE A 576 -0.61 10.89 1.04
N ASN A 577 0.47 10.30 1.49
CA ASN A 577 0.56 9.42 2.66
C ASN A 577 -0.40 8.23 2.58
N PHE A 578 -0.36 7.47 1.50
CA PHE A 578 -1.09 6.21 1.39
C PHE A 578 -0.88 5.34 2.64
N HIS A 579 -1.97 4.85 3.23
CA HIS A 579 -1.99 4.08 4.48
C HIS A 579 -1.49 4.85 5.71
N GLY A 580 -1.11 6.10 5.57
CA GLY A 580 -0.45 6.89 6.60
C GLY A 580 -1.34 7.94 7.25
N GLN A 581 -0.77 8.54 8.29
CA GLN A 581 -1.40 9.67 8.96
C GLN A 581 -1.55 10.86 8.00
N ASN A 582 -2.70 11.53 8.09
CA ASN A 582 -3.06 12.64 7.21
C ASN A 582 -3.07 12.23 5.72
N GLU A 583 -3.45 11.01 5.42
CA GLU A 583 -3.78 10.61 4.06
C GLU A 583 -4.69 11.66 3.41
N GLY A 584 -4.36 12.09 2.21
CA GLY A 584 -5.05 13.19 1.55
C GLY A 584 -5.42 12.88 0.12
N ALA A 585 -6.66 13.22 -0.26
CA ALA A 585 -7.15 13.13 -1.62
C ALA A 585 -7.18 14.52 -2.27
N PRO A 586 -6.37 14.77 -3.32
CA PRO A 586 -6.44 16.02 -4.09
C PRO A 586 -7.72 16.04 -4.91
N ILE A 587 -8.65 16.90 -4.53
CA ILE A 587 -10.00 16.95 -5.12
C ILE A 587 -9.96 17.25 -6.62
N ALA A 588 -9.05 18.12 -7.05
CA ALA A 588 -8.91 18.45 -8.47
C ALA A 588 -8.41 17.25 -9.31
N HIS A 589 -7.55 16.39 -8.77
CA HIS A 589 -7.12 15.16 -9.45
C HIS A 589 -8.30 14.22 -9.67
N LEU A 590 -9.14 14.05 -8.66
CA LEU A 590 -10.33 13.20 -8.77
C LEU A 590 -11.33 13.75 -9.78
N LYS A 591 -11.53 15.07 -9.83
CA LYS A 591 -12.42 15.72 -10.80
C LYS A 591 -11.92 15.55 -12.24
N LEU A 592 -10.63 15.77 -12.48
CA LEU A 592 -10.02 15.52 -13.80
C LEU A 592 -10.09 14.06 -14.20
N SER A 593 -9.84 13.15 -13.27
CA SER A 593 -9.98 11.71 -13.49
C SER A 593 -11.42 11.32 -13.86
N ALA A 594 -12.42 11.93 -13.21
CA ALA A 594 -13.83 11.74 -13.58
C ALA A 594 -14.09 12.12 -15.04
N LYS A 595 -13.53 13.23 -15.51
CA LYS A 595 -13.65 13.67 -16.90
C LYS A 595 -13.01 12.68 -17.89
N ILE A 596 -11.85 12.12 -17.53
CA ILE A 596 -11.17 11.13 -18.36
C ILE A 596 -11.99 9.84 -18.44
N MET A 597 -12.47 9.32 -17.32
CA MET A 597 -13.28 8.09 -17.28
C MET A 597 -14.63 8.28 -17.99
N TYR A 598 -15.27 9.42 -17.80
CA TYR A 598 -16.46 9.79 -18.57
C TYR A 598 -16.19 9.76 -20.08
N ARG A 599 -15.09 10.38 -20.51
CA ARG A 599 -14.69 10.43 -21.93
C ARG A 599 -14.40 9.04 -22.49
N MET A 600 -13.71 8.20 -21.73
CA MET A 600 -13.42 6.82 -22.13
C MET A 600 -14.71 6.03 -22.41
N MET A 601 -15.67 6.07 -21.49
CA MET A 601 -16.94 5.38 -21.67
C MET A 601 -17.77 6.00 -22.82
N CYS A 602 -17.83 7.31 -22.89
CA CYS A 602 -18.57 8.02 -23.94
C CYS A 602 -18.01 7.73 -25.34
N ASN A 603 -16.70 7.58 -25.49
CA ASN A 603 -16.08 7.25 -26.78
C ASN A 603 -16.52 5.89 -27.32
N GLU A 604 -16.95 4.97 -26.47
CA GLU A 604 -17.45 3.64 -26.87
C GLU A 604 -18.97 3.64 -27.13
N ILE A 605 -19.66 4.74 -26.85
CA ILE A 605 -21.10 4.90 -27.06
C ILE A 605 -21.34 5.75 -28.30
N LYS A 606 -22.02 5.19 -29.29
CA LYS A 606 -22.23 5.88 -30.59
C LYS A 606 -22.89 7.25 -30.46
N ALA A 607 -23.80 7.41 -29.52
CA ALA A 607 -24.53 8.66 -29.30
C ALA A 607 -23.69 9.80 -28.67
N CYS A 608 -22.47 9.49 -28.19
CA CYS A 608 -21.50 10.50 -27.73
C CYS A 608 -20.60 11.02 -28.86
N LYS A 609 -20.59 10.34 -30.00
CA LYS A 609 -19.81 10.71 -31.18
C LYS A 609 -20.62 11.67 -32.04
#